data_e31603f9eb62c28e2ceddb77286a8965
#
_entry.id   e31603f9eb62c28e2ceddb77286a8965
#
_cell.length_a   1.000
_cell.length_b   1.000
_cell.length_c   1.000
_cell.angle_alpha   90.00
_cell.angle_beta   90.00
_cell.angle_gamma   90.00
#
_symmetry.space_group_name_H-M   'P 1'
#
loop_
_entity.id
_entity.type
_entity.pdbx_description
1 polymer ?
#
loop_
_entity_poly.entity_id
_entity_poly.type
_entity_poly.pdbx_seq_one_letter_code
_entity_poly.pdbx_strand_id
1 'polypeptide(L)'
;KAYNVLEKQRILEMQDEVIDAGSAGILAGKLLQLANGAVYVNTDPENPKQREVVEVHDNKLEAFLEIVEAEAGKHMLVFYNFQHDLTRIRRVLDKKYRTLRVRELKNNDDIADWNVGKIDILLAHPASTAYGLNLQDGGNVVVWFGLNWSLELYQQANARLYRQGQKLP
;
A
#
# COMPACT_ATOMS: atom_id res chain seq x y z
N LYS A 1 4.89 10.06 17.95
CA LYS A 1 4.79 11.44 18.49
C LYS A 1 4.03 12.34 17.51
N ALA A 2 4.43 12.44 16.24
CA ALA A 2 3.76 13.24 15.20
C ALA A 2 2.27 12.86 15.02
N TYR A 3 1.95 11.55 15.00
CA TYR A 3 0.58 11.06 14.91
C TYR A 3 -0.33 11.65 16.00
N ASN A 4 0.10 11.60 17.26
CA ASN A 4 -0.70 12.11 18.39
C ASN A 4 -0.85 13.64 18.36
N VAL A 5 0.12 14.37 17.80
CA VAL A 5 0.03 15.82 17.63
C VAL A 5 -1.01 16.14 16.57
N LEU A 6 -0.95 15.52 15.41
CA LEU A 6 -1.93 15.75 14.35
C LEU A 6 -3.35 15.35 14.79
N GLU A 7 -3.50 14.21 15.49
CA GLU A 7 -4.80 13.73 15.99
C GLU A 7 -5.46 14.74 16.92
N LYS A 8 -4.69 15.35 17.83
CA LYS A 8 -5.20 16.28 18.84
C LYS A 8 -5.35 17.72 18.33
N GLN A 9 -4.38 18.19 17.59
CA GLN A 9 -4.30 19.60 17.18
C GLN A 9 -4.80 19.85 15.76
N ARG A 10 -4.97 18.79 14.96
CA ARG A 10 -5.30 18.83 13.53
C ARG A 10 -4.30 19.57 12.66
N ILE A 11 -3.22 20.03 13.22
CA ILE A 11 -2.12 20.72 12.54
C ILE A 11 -0.82 20.04 12.96
N LEU A 12 0.05 19.79 12.00
CA LEU A 12 1.37 19.25 12.20
C LEU A 12 2.36 19.97 11.30
N GLU A 13 3.38 20.57 11.90
CA GLU A 13 4.50 21.16 11.18
C GLU A 13 5.62 20.12 11.03
N MET A 14 6.08 19.88 9.80
CA MET A 14 7.14 18.94 9.49
C MET A 14 7.98 19.46 8.33
N GLN A 15 9.30 19.56 8.53
CA GLN A 15 10.25 19.95 7.47
C GLN A 15 9.82 21.22 6.72
N ASP A 16 9.42 22.26 7.49
CA ASP A 16 8.89 23.54 6.99
C ASP A 16 7.51 23.48 6.30
N GLU A 17 6.86 22.31 6.29
CA GLU A 17 5.53 22.13 5.74
C GLU A 17 4.46 22.01 6.82
N VAL A 18 3.29 22.61 6.58
CA VAL A 18 2.13 22.56 7.48
C VAL A 18 1.10 21.56 6.96
N ILE A 19 0.80 20.57 7.79
CA ILE A 19 -0.27 19.58 7.53
C ILE A 19 -1.51 20.04 8.28
N ASP A 20 -2.47 20.60 7.56
CA ASP A 20 -3.78 20.96 8.09
C ASP A 20 -4.80 19.87 7.81
N ALA A 21 -5.59 19.52 8.83
CA ALA A 21 -6.67 18.55 8.75
C ALA A 21 -7.99 19.18 9.24
N GLY A 22 -8.47 20.17 8.52
CA GLY A 22 -9.63 20.97 8.87
C GLY A 22 -10.95 20.20 9.08
N SER A 23 -11.08 18.98 8.54
CA SER A 23 -12.23 18.11 8.76
C SER A 23 -11.84 16.73 9.29
N ALA A 24 -12.79 16.04 9.95
CA ALA A 24 -12.56 14.70 10.47
C ALA A 24 -12.17 13.69 9.37
N GLY A 25 -12.74 13.79 8.18
CA GLY A 25 -12.39 12.92 7.05
C GLY A 25 -10.97 13.17 6.53
N ILE A 26 -10.57 14.44 6.43
CA ILE A 26 -9.20 14.82 6.05
C ILE A 26 -8.23 14.33 7.13
N LEU A 27 -8.54 14.54 8.41
CA LEU A 27 -7.75 14.08 9.53
C LEU A 27 -7.50 12.57 9.45
N ALA A 28 -8.57 11.78 9.29
CA ALA A 28 -8.47 10.33 9.19
C ALA A 28 -7.56 9.90 8.02
N GLY A 29 -7.70 10.54 6.86
CA GLY A 29 -6.85 10.29 5.71
C GLY A 29 -5.37 10.64 5.97
N LYS A 30 -5.09 11.76 6.63
CA LYS A 30 -3.73 12.18 6.99
C LYS A 30 -3.09 11.27 8.04
N LEU A 31 -3.86 10.83 9.03
CA LEU A 31 -3.40 9.88 10.04
C LEU A 31 -3.02 8.53 9.42
N LEU A 32 -3.82 8.05 8.45
CA LEU A 32 -3.51 6.82 7.72
C LEU A 32 -2.22 6.96 6.89
N GLN A 33 -2.03 8.09 6.21
CA GLN A 33 -0.80 8.40 5.48
C GLN A 33 0.42 8.43 6.42
N LEU A 34 0.33 9.14 7.55
CA LEU A 34 1.38 9.17 8.57
C LEU A 34 1.71 7.78 9.11
N ALA A 35 0.69 6.95 9.38
CA ALA A 35 0.89 5.57 9.82
C ALA A 35 1.61 4.71 8.78
N ASN A 36 1.47 5.04 7.49
CA ASN A 36 2.23 4.40 6.41
C ASN A 36 3.65 4.98 6.23
N GLY A 37 3.95 6.09 6.90
CA GLY A 37 5.29 6.68 6.95
C GLY A 37 5.57 7.80 5.96
N ALA A 38 4.55 8.29 5.23
CA ALA A 38 4.66 9.47 4.39
C ALA A 38 3.32 10.18 4.29
N VAL A 39 3.31 11.47 3.95
CA VAL A 39 2.10 12.27 3.84
C VAL A 39 2.16 13.19 2.63
N TYR A 40 1.02 13.40 1.96
CA TYR A 40 0.89 14.44 0.95
C TYR A 40 0.72 15.79 1.61
N VAL A 41 1.51 16.76 1.21
CA VAL A 41 1.41 18.18 1.59
C VAL A 41 0.97 18.98 0.37
N ASN A 42 0.13 19.96 0.58
CA ASN A 42 -0.23 20.87 -0.50
C ASN A 42 0.76 22.04 -0.49
N THR A 43 1.54 22.17 -1.56
CA THR A 43 2.57 23.19 -1.69
C THR A 43 2.05 24.48 -2.34
N ASP A 44 0.83 24.44 -2.90
CA ASP A 44 0.19 25.60 -3.51
C ASP A 44 -1.28 25.67 -3.08
N PRO A 45 -1.64 26.62 -2.19
CA PRO A 45 -3.03 26.81 -1.74
C PRO A 45 -4.02 27.10 -2.86
N GLU A 46 -3.56 27.72 -3.96
CA GLU A 46 -4.40 28.03 -5.12
C GLU A 46 -4.58 26.83 -6.06
N ASN A 47 -3.70 25.83 -5.96
CA ASN A 47 -3.76 24.61 -6.76
C ASN A 47 -3.77 23.34 -5.87
N PRO A 48 -4.94 22.89 -5.37
CA PRO A 48 -5.05 21.72 -4.50
C PRO A 48 -4.54 20.39 -5.09
N LYS A 49 -4.25 20.36 -6.39
CA LYS A 49 -3.70 19.19 -7.08
C LYS A 49 -2.18 19.13 -6.99
N GLN A 50 -1.52 20.24 -6.68
CA GLN A 50 -0.07 20.30 -6.50
C GLN A 50 0.28 19.81 -5.10
N ARG A 51 0.69 18.54 -5.03
CA ARG A 51 1.02 17.87 -3.78
C ARG A 51 2.41 17.31 -3.84
N GLU A 52 3.18 17.54 -2.78
CA GLU A 52 4.44 16.89 -2.53
C GLU A 52 4.30 15.76 -1.52
N VAL A 53 5.26 14.86 -1.49
CA VAL A 53 5.31 13.75 -0.54
C VAL A 53 6.40 14.02 0.48
N VAL A 54 6.01 14.17 1.73
CA VAL A 54 6.94 14.26 2.86
C VAL A 54 7.06 12.88 3.50
N GLU A 55 8.25 12.30 3.45
CA GLU A 55 8.56 11.04 4.11
C GLU A 55 8.88 11.28 5.59
N VAL A 56 8.24 10.52 6.48
CA VAL A 56 8.25 10.76 7.93
C VAL A 56 9.04 9.67 8.66
N HIS A 57 8.87 8.42 8.28
CA HIS A 57 9.55 7.27 8.87
C HIS A 57 9.44 6.04 7.97
N ASP A 58 10.31 5.05 8.20
CA ASP A 58 10.36 3.81 7.44
C ASP A 58 9.90 2.57 8.23
N ASN A 59 9.37 2.74 9.46
CA ASN A 59 9.02 1.61 10.34
C ASN A 59 8.12 0.56 9.66
N LYS A 60 7.15 1.01 8.85
CA LYS A 60 6.26 0.10 8.14
C LYS A 60 6.94 -0.58 6.96
N LEU A 61 7.88 0.08 6.31
CA LEU A 61 8.72 -0.52 5.27
C LEU A 61 9.66 -1.57 5.86
N GLU A 62 10.24 -1.31 7.03
CA GLU A 62 11.10 -2.26 7.75
C GLU A 62 10.30 -3.52 8.11
N ALA A 63 9.13 -3.36 8.74
CA ALA A 63 8.24 -4.48 9.05
C ALA A 63 7.77 -5.24 7.80
N PHE A 64 7.52 -4.53 6.69
CA PHE A 64 7.20 -5.16 5.41
C PHE A 64 8.36 -5.99 4.87
N LEU A 65 9.59 -5.49 4.95
CA LEU A 65 10.77 -6.24 4.53
C LEU A 65 11.02 -7.49 5.39
N GLU A 66 10.71 -7.45 6.69
CA GLU A 66 10.75 -8.63 7.56
C GLU A 66 9.75 -9.71 7.09
N ILE A 67 8.54 -9.31 6.67
CA ILE A 67 7.56 -10.24 6.08
C ILE A 67 8.09 -10.82 4.77
N VAL A 68 8.68 -10.00 3.89
CA VAL A 68 9.27 -10.47 2.62
C VAL A 68 10.38 -11.50 2.88
N GLU A 69 11.19 -11.32 3.91
CA GLU A 69 12.23 -12.29 4.31
C GLU A 69 11.63 -13.57 4.91
N ALA A 70 10.65 -13.44 5.79
CA ALA A 70 10.00 -14.57 6.45
C ALA A 70 9.24 -15.47 5.46
N GLU A 71 8.65 -14.87 4.43
CA GLU A 71 7.87 -15.57 3.39
C GLU A 71 8.69 -15.78 2.10
N ALA A 72 10.02 -15.80 2.20
CA ALA A 72 10.91 -15.95 1.04
C ALA A 72 10.56 -17.22 0.23
N GLY A 73 10.46 -17.07 -1.08
CA GLY A 73 10.10 -18.14 -2.00
C GLY A 73 8.59 -18.34 -2.21
N LYS A 74 7.75 -17.60 -1.47
CA LYS A 74 6.30 -17.56 -1.71
C LYS A 74 5.93 -16.34 -2.55
N HIS A 75 4.84 -16.47 -3.31
CA HIS A 75 4.28 -15.36 -4.07
C HIS A 75 3.33 -14.56 -3.20
N MET A 76 3.52 -13.23 -3.17
CA MET A 76 2.78 -12.33 -2.29
C MET A 76 1.94 -11.33 -3.07
N LEU A 77 0.66 -11.21 -2.71
CA LEU A 77 -0.21 -10.11 -3.12
C LEU A 77 -0.15 -9.03 -2.04
N VAL A 78 0.34 -7.86 -2.41
CA VAL A 78 0.55 -6.73 -1.48
C VAL A 78 -0.40 -5.60 -1.81
N PHE A 79 -1.30 -5.27 -0.89
CA PHE A 79 -2.21 -4.15 -1.02
C PHE A 79 -1.63 -2.86 -0.45
N TYR A 80 -1.68 -1.78 -1.25
CA TYR A 80 -1.29 -0.43 -0.87
C TYR A 80 -2.46 0.54 -1.04
N ASN A 81 -2.48 1.67 -0.31
CA ASN A 81 -3.54 2.66 -0.40
C ASN A 81 -3.15 3.93 -1.13
N PHE A 82 -1.90 4.37 -1.01
CA PHE A 82 -1.43 5.64 -1.56
C PHE A 82 -0.34 5.43 -2.60
N GLN A 83 -0.25 6.34 -3.55
CA GLN A 83 0.79 6.27 -4.59
C GLN A 83 2.21 6.37 -3.98
N HIS A 84 2.37 7.12 -2.88
CA HIS A 84 3.64 7.15 -2.16
C HIS A 84 3.99 5.81 -1.51
N ASP A 85 3.00 5.00 -1.06
CA ASP A 85 3.24 3.65 -0.55
C ASP A 85 3.85 2.79 -1.65
N LEU A 86 3.22 2.77 -2.84
CA LEU A 86 3.70 2.03 -4.00
C LEU A 86 5.14 2.42 -4.36
N THR A 87 5.41 3.72 -4.47
CA THR A 87 6.74 4.24 -4.82
C THR A 87 7.80 3.84 -3.80
N ARG A 88 7.49 3.95 -2.50
CA ARG A 88 8.41 3.61 -1.41
C ARG A 88 8.64 2.11 -1.30
N ILE A 89 7.59 1.28 -1.43
CA ILE A 89 7.69 -0.18 -1.48
C ILE A 89 8.59 -0.61 -2.63
N ARG A 90 8.35 -0.11 -3.85
CA ARG A 90 9.18 -0.44 -5.02
C ARG A 90 10.63 -0.06 -4.79
N ARG A 91 10.89 1.15 -4.32
CA ARG A 91 12.24 1.64 -4.05
C ARG A 91 13.03 0.73 -3.11
N VAL A 92 12.42 0.25 -2.01
CA VAL A 92 13.12 -0.63 -1.06
C VAL A 92 13.29 -2.05 -1.60
N LEU A 93 12.32 -2.58 -2.34
CA LEU A 93 12.43 -3.89 -2.98
C LEU A 93 13.50 -3.89 -4.06
N ASP A 94 13.52 -2.91 -4.95
CA ASP A 94 14.51 -2.78 -6.02
C ASP A 94 15.94 -2.63 -5.46
N LYS A 95 16.07 -1.93 -4.33
CA LYS A 95 17.36 -1.75 -3.65
C LYS A 95 17.87 -3.04 -2.98
N LYS A 96 16.98 -3.77 -2.27
CA LYS A 96 17.36 -4.90 -1.41
C LYS A 96 17.23 -6.25 -2.12
N TYR A 97 16.26 -6.40 -3.02
CA TYR A 97 15.91 -7.69 -3.65
C TYR A 97 15.83 -7.60 -5.17
N ARG A 98 16.97 -7.37 -5.82
CA ARG A 98 17.07 -7.18 -7.28
C ARG A 98 16.61 -8.38 -8.13
N THR A 99 16.52 -9.56 -7.54
CA THR A 99 16.12 -10.79 -8.22
C THR A 99 14.62 -11.05 -8.14
N LEU A 100 13.89 -10.36 -7.26
CA LEU A 100 12.44 -10.50 -7.16
C LEU A 100 11.73 -9.83 -8.34
N ARG A 101 10.80 -10.57 -8.92
CA ARG A 101 9.94 -10.07 -10.01
C ARG A 101 8.75 -9.34 -9.39
N VAL A 102 8.92 -8.03 -9.22
CA VAL A 102 7.90 -7.16 -8.61
C VAL A 102 7.11 -6.45 -9.70
N ARG A 103 5.79 -6.56 -9.66
CA ARG A 103 4.90 -5.90 -10.63
C ARG A 103 3.70 -5.25 -9.96
N GLU A 104 3.22 -4.15 -10.53
CA GLU A 104 1.95 -3.52 -10.18
C GLU A 104 0.83 -4.08 -11.04
N LEU A 105 -0.30 -4.40 -10.42
CA LEU A 105 -1.49 -4.87 -11.12
C LEU A 105 -2.15 -3.73 -11.90
N LYS A 106 -2.08 -3.78 -13.23
CA LYS A 106 -2.64 -2.75 -14.13
C LYS A 106 -3.61 -3.32 -15.15
N ASN A 107 -3.39 -4.54 -15.61
CA ASN A 107 -4.13 -5.13 -16.72
C ASN A 107 -4.24 -6.67 -16.60
N ASN A 108 -4.90 -7.28 -17.57
CA ASN A 108 -5.13 -8.72 -17.60
C ASN A 108 -3.85 -9.55 -17.81
N ASP A 109 -2.83 -9.00 -18.46
CA ASP A 109 -1.54 -9.69 -18.65
C ASP A 109 -0.82 -9.85 -17.30
N ASP A 110 -0.95 -8.88 -16.40
CA ASP A 110 -0.40 -8.97 -15.05
C ASP A 110 -1.09 -10.09 -14.26
N ILE A 111 -2.41 -10.27 -14.44
CA ILE A 111 -3.18 -11.35 -13.82
C ILE A 111 -2.75 -12.71 -14.38
N ALA A 112 -2.60 -12.82 -15.70
CA ALA A 112 -2.16 -14.04 -16.36
C ALA A 112 -0.74 -14.44 -15.90
N ASP A 113 0.19 -13.48 -15.89
CA ASP A 113 1.56 -13.71 -15.45
C ASP A 113 1.65 -14.04 -13.95
N TRP A 114 0.81 -13.43 -13.10
CA TRP A 114 0.69 -13.78 -11.70
C TRP A 114 0.24 -15.22 -11.51
N ASN A 115 -0.85 -15.63 -12.16
CA ASN A 115 -1.43 -16.96 -12.00
C ASN A 115 -0.54 -18.10 -12.52
N VAL A 116 0.43 -17.80 -13.41
CA VAL A 116 1.42 -18.79 -13.87
C VAL A 116 2.77 -18.68 -13.14
N GLY A 117 2.83 -17.90 -12.04
CA GLY A 117 4.01 -17.82 -11.18
C GLY A 117 5.18 -17.03 -11.76
N LYS A 118 4.95 -16.08 -12.69
CA LYS A 118 6.00 -15.21 -13.24
C LYS A 118 6.26 -13.95 -12.40
N ILE A 119 5.44 -13.71 -11.37
CA ILE A 119 5.53 -12.54 -10.48
C ILE A 119 5.68 -13.04 -9.06
N ASP A 120 6.71 -12.59 -8.35
CA ASP A 120 6.96 -12.96 -6.96
C ASP A 120 6.19 -12.06 -6.00
N ILE A 121 6.11 -10.75 -6.31
CA ILE A 121 5.33 -9.78 -5.53
C ILE A 121 4.43 -8.99 -6.49
N LEU A 122 3.12 -9.15 -6.32
CA LEU A 122 2.11 -8.37 -7.05
C LEU A 122 1.61 -7.23 -6.15
N LEU A 123 1.85 -6.00 -6.56
CA LEU A 123 1.38 -4.80 -5.87
C LEU A 123 0.04 -4.37 -6.45
N ALA A 124 -0.98 -4.22 -5.61
CA ALA A 124 -2.33 -3.87 -6.07
C ALA A 124 -2.98 -2.80 -5.17
N HIS A 125 -3.69 -1.86 -5.78
CA HIS A 125 -4.62 -1.03 -5.04
C HIS A 125 -5.92 -1.81 -4.81
N PRO A 126 -6.52 -1.81 -3.60
CA PRO A 126 -7.71 -2.62 -3.32
C PRO A 126 -8.87 -2.39 -4.29
N ALA A 127 -9.08 -1.15 -4.72
CA ALA A 127 -10.13 -0.83 -5.69
C ALA A 127 -9.91 -1.46 -7.06
N SER A 128 -8.66 -1.70 -7.49
CA SER A 128 -8.38 -2.36 -8.76
C SER A 128 -8.77 -3.84 -8.76
N THR A 129 -8.90 -4.46 -7.59
CA THR A 129 -9.29 -5.87 -7.44
C THR A 129 -10.80 -6.06 -7.27
N ALA A 130 -11.59 -4.99 -7.14
CA ALA A 130 -13.03 -5.05 -6.93
C ALA A 130 -13.80 -5.71 -8.09
N TYR A 131 -13.27 -5.65 -9.32
CA TYR A 131 -13.94 -6.09 -10.55
C TYR A 131 -13.82 -7.60 -10.87
N GLY A 132 -13.90 -8.46 -9.87
CA GLY A 132 -14.07 -9.89 -10.13
C GLY A 132 -12.82 -10.65 -10.59
N LEU A 133 -11.63 -10.11 -10.38
CA LEU A 133 -10.37 -10.72 -10.78
C LEU A 133 -10.14 -12.06 -10.08
N ASN A 134 -9.59 -13.04 -10.80
CA ASN A 134 -9.14 -14.30 -10.22
C ASN A 134 -7.62 -14.28 -10.04
N LEU A 135 -7.16 -14.23 -8.79
CA LEU A 135 -5.75 -14.21 -8.42
C LEU A 135 -5.34 -15.44 -7.60
N GLN A 136 -6.24 -16.41 -7.43
CA GLN A 136 -6.05 -17.54 -6.51
C GLN A 136 -4.91 -18.49 -6.90
N ASP A 137 -4.59 -18.61 -8.20
CA ASP A 137 -3.61 -19.59 -8.68
C ASP A 137 -2.16 -19.08 -8.54
N GLY A 138 -1.97 -17.76 -8.36
CA GLY A 138 -0.66 -17.14 -8.35
C GLY A 138 0.06 -17.16 -7.00
N GLY A 139 -0.67 -17.29 -5.88
CA GLY A 139 -0.09 -17.28 -4.54
C GLY A 139 -1.12 -17.44 -3.44
N ASN A 140 -0.64 -17.47 -2.19
CA ASN A 140 -1.47 -17.64 -0.98
C ASN A 140 -1.15 -16.65 0.14
N VAL A 141 -0.16 -15.79 -0.04
CA VAL A 141 0.20 -14.77 0.96
C VAL A 141 -0.41 -13.43 0.58
N VAL A 142 -1.17 -12.83 1.49
CA VAL A 142 -1.73 -11.49 1.36
C VAL A 142 -1.10 -10.58 2.40
N VAL A 143 -0.56 -9.46 1.95
CA VAL A 143 0.01 -8.43 2.83
C VAL A 143 -0.73 -7.12 2.62
N TRP A 144 -1.26 -6.57 3.69
CA TRP A 144 -1.83 -5.22 3.71
C TRP A 144 -0.77 -4.24 4.23
N PHE A 145 -0.14 -3.50 3.33
CA PHE A 145 0.79 -2.44 3.72
C PHE A 145 0.09 -1.31 4.47
N GLY A 146 -1.17 -1.04 4.13
CA GLY A 146 -2.05 -0.16 4.88
C GLY A 146 -3.50 -0.60 4.73
N LEU A 147 -4.24 -0.68 5.83
CA LEU A 147 -5.67 -0.98 5.78
C LEU A 147 -6.44 0.24 5.24
N ASN A 148 -7.46 -0.01 4.45
CA ASN A 148 -8.41 1.02 4.03
C ASN A 148 -9.60 1.10 4.99
N TRP A 149 -10.41 2.13 4.86
CA TRP A 149 -11.61 2.33 5.69
C TRP A 149 -12.82 1.51 5.23
N SER A 150 -12.79 0.91 4.04
CA SER A 150 -13.89 0.13 3.50
C SER A 150 -13.74 -1.33 3.84
N LEU A 151 -14.56 -1.82 4.78
CA LEU A 151 -14.65 -3.23 5.10
C LEU A 151 -15.04 -4.06 3.87
N GLU A 152 -15.91 -3.53 3.02
CA GLU A 152 -16.34 -4.20 1.79
C GLU A 152 -15.15 -4.41 0.84
N LEU A 153 -14.35 -3.37 0.58
CA LEU A 153 -13.14 -3.50 -0.26
C LEU A 153 -12.12 -4.46 0.37
N TYR A 154 -11.96 -4.44 1.70
CA TYR A 154 -11.08 -5.37 2.41
C TYR A 154 -11.53 -6.82 2.19
N GLN A 155 -12.81 -7.10 2.39
CA GLN A 155 -13.38 -8.45 2.21
C GLN A 155 -13.30 -8.90 0.74
N GLN A 156 -13.66 -8.03 -0.20
CA GLN A 156 -13.58 -8.32 -1.63
C GLN A 156 -12.15 -8.60 -2.08
N ALA A 157 -11.20 -7.79 -1.65
CA ALA A 157 -9.78 -7.96 -2.01
C ALA A 157 -9.21 -9.27 -1.49
N ASN A 158 -9.48 -9.62 -0.23
CA ASN A 158 -9.04 -10.90 0.35
C ASN A 158 -9.67 -12.09 -0.38
N ALA A 159 -10.95 -11.99 -0.78
CA ALA A 159 -11.65 -13.05 -1.51
C ALA A 159 -11.09 -13.30 -2.93
N ARG A 160 -10.16 -12.48 -3.44
CA ARG A 160 -9.48 -12.72 -4.72
C ARG A 160 -8.42 -13.82 -4.64
N LEU A 161 -7.82 -13.98 -3.46
CA LEU A 161 -6.85 -15.06 -3.18
C LEU A 161 -7.50 -16.19 -2.39
N TYR A 162 -8.19 -15.85 -1.29
CA TYR A 162 -8.89 -16.81 -0.45
C TYR A 162 -10.27 -17.14 -1.05
N ARG A 163 -10.31 -18.12 -1.93
CA ARG A 163 -11.49 -18.49 -2.68
C ARG A 163 -11.59 -20.02 -2.80
N GLN A 164 -12.81 -20.53 -3.03
CA GLN A 164 -13.01 -21.93 -3.31
C GLN A 164 -12.17 -22.36 -4.52
N GLY A 165 -11.32 -23.38 -4.33
CA GLY A 165 -10.35 -23.85 -5.34
C GLY A 165 -8.90 -23.42 -5.07
N GLN A 166 -8.61 -22.64 -4.03
CA GLN A 166 -7.24 -22.38 -3.58
C GLN A 166 -6.57 -23.70 -3.17
N LYS A 167 -5.40 -24.00 -3.76
CA LYS A 167 -4.68 -25.26 -3.56
C LYS A 167 -3.53 -25.14 -2.55
N LEU A 168 -3.13 -23.91 -2.24
CA LEU A 168 -2.06 -23.61 -1.29
C LEU A 168 -2.65 -23.31 0.09
N PRO A 169 -1.98 -23.75 1.18
CA PRO A 169 -2.44 -23.47 2.55
C PRO A 169 -2.36 -21.99 2.91
#